data_6500c551dad5a49ee39be73075fbc366
#
_entry.id   6500c551dad5a49ee39be73075fbc366
#
_cell.length_a   1.000
_cell.length_b   1.000
_cell.length_c   1.000
_cell.angle_alpha   90.00
_cell.angle_beta   90.00
_cell.angle_gamma   90.00
#
_symmetry.space_group_name_H-M   'P 1'
#
loop_
_entity.id
_entity.type
_entity.pdbx_description
1 polymer ?
#
loop_
_entity_poly.entity_id
_entity_poly.type
_entity_poly.pdbx_seq_one_letter_code
_entity_poly.pdbx_strand_id
1 'polypeptide(L)'
;MHARFLLPLLAATALTLPTIADDHVSAWRLFVADHAKAEVTAIDLASGDTLASFPMASPAALYTTNGAAFAVQGAGNQVSVIRGGIALDDHGDHGDIEISDPELVEAVMTGEKPAHFVEHGGKAAMFFDGSGLINLFSAEQWANDGTIDARQLDSGTAHHGVAIPWGDYTLTSVANADDEKKPRLGLNVLDVDGEVLGETHACPDLHGEATSGNLVIVGCGDGLLIVSGSGEPQVTKLAYDGLPDGRATTFLGGVGMQYFLGNYGADKVVLIDPAEAEPYRLVDLPTRRVHFAVDPIRPKFAYIFTEDGKLNQLDVLSGEIVQSLAVTEPYSMDGDWSLPRPRIAVAGDVVAVTDPNQGQVHLIDIASFTETGAIPVAGAPYNIVAVGGSGAVH
;
A
#
# COMPACT_ATOMS: atom_id res chain seq x y z
N MET A 1 -27.65 -34.68 77.69
CA MET A 1 -28.48 -34.66 76.44
C MET A 1 -27.80 -33.71 75.46
N HIS A 2 -27.07 -34.27 74.49
CA HIS A 2 -26.37 -33.45 73.47
C HIS A 2 -27.06 -33.72 72.14
N ALA A 3 -27.75 -32.71 71.60
CA ALA A 3 -28.36 -32.79 70.29
C ALA A 3 -27.32 -32.42 69.24
N ARG A 4 -27.03 -33.36 68.31
CA ARG A 4 -26.20 -33.11 67.11
C ARG A 4 -27.10 -32.70 65.98
N PHE A 5 -26.92 -31.47 65.47
CA PHE A 5 -27.52 -30.98 64.22
C PHE A 5 -26.64 -31.46 63.07
N LEU A 6 -27.21 -32.21 62.16
CA LEU A 6 -26.63 -32.54 60.84
C LEU A 6 -27.11 -31.51 59.82
N LEU A 7 -26.18 -30.75 59.24
CA LEU A 7 -26.43 -29.90 58.07
C LEU A 7 -26.31 -30.79 56.80
N PRO A 8 -27.24 -30.68 55.82
CA PRO A 8 -27.06 -31.32 54.54
C PRO A 8 -26.12 -30.50 53.66
N LEU A 9 -25.14 -31.15 53.09
CA LEU A 9 -24.24 -30.64 52.08
C LEU A 9 -24.96 -30.62 50.71
N LEU A 10 -25.36 -29.48 50.19
CA LEU A 10 -25.83 -29.35 48.82
C LEU A 10 -24.61 -29.34 47.87
N ALA A 11 -24.47 -30.39 47.07
CA ALA A 11 -23.53 -30.45 45.97
C ALA A 11 -24.09 -29.65 44.78
N ALA A 12 -23.51 -28.51 44.49
CA ALA A 12 -23.79 -27.76 43.26
C ALA A 12 -23.03 -28.41 42.09
N THR A 13 -23.72 -29.10 41.22
CA THR A 13 -23.18 -29.53 39.92
C THR A 13 -23.10 -28.31 39.01
N ALA A 14 -21.90 -27.84 38.76
CA ALA A 14 -21.64 -26.85 37.70
C ALA A 14 -21.81 -27.54 36.34
N LEU A 15 -22.86 -27.19 35.63
CA LEU A 15 -23.01 -27.50 34.22
C LEU A 15 -21.98 -26.63 33.43
N THR A 16 -20.90 -27.24 33.01
CA THR A 16 -20.04 -26.63 31.99
C THR A 16 -20.75 -26.72 30.65
N LEU A 17 -21.28 -25.60 30.17
CA LEU A 17 -21.68 -25.46 28.77
C LEU A 17 -20.43 -25.61 27.91
N PRO A 18 -20.48 -26.38 26.81
CA PRO A 18 -19.39 -26.38 25.85
C PRO A 18 -19.26 -24.96 25.30
N THR A 19 -18.13 -24.31 25.52
CA THR A 19 -17.74 -23.15 24.72
C THR A 19 -17.49 -23.70 23.32
N ILE A 20 -18.35 -23.35 22.37
CA ILE A 20 -18.04 -23.46 20.95
C ILE A 20 -16.87 -22.45 20.78
N ALA A 21 -15.68 -22.96 20.53
CA ALA A 21 -14.59 -22.12 20.08
C ALA A 21 -14.95 -21.76 18.66
N ASP A 22 -15.17 -20.47 18.40
CA ASP A 22 -15.35 -19.98 17.05
C ASP A 22 -14.07 -20.31 16.26
N ASP A 23 -14.24 -20.96 15.09
CA ASP A 23 -13.10 -21.30 14.23
C ASP A 23 -12.52 -19.99 13.66
N HIS A 24 -11.30 -19.67 14.09
CA HIS A 24 -10.57 -18.50 13.59
C HIS A 24 -9.95 -18.83 12.24
N VAL A 25 -10.38 -18.15 11.19
CA VAL A 25 -9.93 -18.35 9.81
C VAL A 25 -9.08 -17.18 9.36
N SER A 26 -8.03 -17.46 8.61
CA SER A 26 -7.23 -16.46 7.90
C SER A 26 -7.38 -16.68 6.40
N ALA A 27 -7.84 -15.67 5.68
CA ALA A 27 -8.03 -15.73 4.24
C ALA A 27 -7.34 -14.56 3.56
N TRP A 28 -6.58 -14.85 2.51
CA TRP A 28 -5.84 -13.85 1.74
C TRP A 28 -5.94 -14.14 0.26
N ARG A 29 -5.99 -13.08 -0.54
CA ARG A 29 -5.95 -13.12 -2.00
C ARG A 29 -4.86 -12.23 -2.53
N LEU A 30 -4.20 -12.72 -3.57
CA LEU A 30 -3.26 -11.93 -4.36
C LEU A 30 -3.96 -11.46 -5.63
N PHE A 31 -3.82 -10.18 -5.94
CA PHE A 31 -4.21 -9.60 -7.21
C PHE A 31 -2.94 -9.27 -7.98
N VAL A 32 -2.79 -9.89 -9.16
CA VAL A 32 -1.57 -9.79 -9.97
C VAL A 32 -1.94 -9.19 -11.33
N ALA A 33 -1.39 -8.02 -11.64
CA ALA A 33 -1.54 -7.42 -12.97
C ALA A 33 -0.42 -7.90 -13.89
N ASP A 34 -0.78 -8.31 -15.11
CA ASP A 34 0.17 -8.65 -16.15
C ASP A 34 0.80 -7.38 -16.74
N HIS A 35 2.11 -7.42 -17.01
CA HIS A 35 2.83 -6.28 -17.58
C HIS A 35 2.46 -6.02 -19.05
N ALA A 36 2.22 -7.06 -19.82
CA ALA A 36 2.02 -7.00 -21.28
C ALA A 36 0.55 -7.12 -21.68
N LYS A 37 -0.27 -7.76 -20.85
CA LYS A 37 -1.69 -7.96 -21.10
C LYS A 37 -2.52 -7.02 -20.21
N ALA A 38 -3.64 -6.61 -20.77
CA ALA A 38 -4.64 -5.84 -20.01
C ALA A 38 -5.50 -6.80 -19.15
N GLU A 39 -4.92 -7.37 -18.10
CA GLU A 39 -5.56 -8.37 -17.24
C GLU A 39 -5.06 -8.29 -15.80
N VAL A 40 -5.95 -8.52 -14.85
CA VAL A 40 -5.64 -8.73 -13.43
C VAL A 40 -6.17 -10.09 -13.01
N THR A 41 -5.29 -10.93 -12.46
CA THR A 41 -5.63 -12.27 -11.95
C THR A 41 -5.79 -12.23 -10.44
N ALA A 42 -6.90 -12.77 -9.92
CA ALA A 42 -7.13 -13.00 -8.50
C ALA A 42 -6.78 -14.46 -8.16
N ILE A 43 -5.96 -14.64 -7.13
CA ILE A 43 -5.43 -15.94 -6.70
C ILE A 43 -5.75 -16.12 -5.21
N ASP A 44 -6.28 -17.27 -4.85
CA ASP A 44 -6.39 -17.67 -3.45
C ASP A 44 -5.01 -18.08 -2.90
N LEU A 45 -4.58 -17.43 -1.83
CA LEU A 45 -3.22 -17.65 -1.30
C LEU A 45 -3.06 -19.05 -0.68
N ALA A 46 -4.11 -19.60 -0.07
CA ALA A 46 -4.03 -20.86 0.65
C ALA A 46 -3.96 -22.05 -0.29
N SER A 47 -4.76 -22.05 -1.36
CA SER A 47 -4.79 -23.15 -2.34
C SER A 47 -3.82 -22.93 -3.50
N GLY A 48 -3.46 -21.68 -3.81
CA GLY A 48 -2.74 -21.29 -5.02
C GLY A 48 -3.61 -21.27 -6.27
N ASP A 49 -4.92 -21.46 -6.15
CA ASP A 49 -5.82 -21.51 -7.29
C ASP A 49 -6.12 -20.11 -7.83
N THR A 50 -6.18 -19.99 -9.16
CA THR A 50 -6.74 -18.81 -9.81
C THR A 50 -8.26 -18.80 -9.63
N LEU A 51 -8.78 -17.81 -8.92
CA LEU A 51 -10.22 -17.63 -8.69
C LEU A 51 -10.91 -16.98 -9.89
N ALA A 52 -10.27 -15.96 -10.46
CA ALA A 52 -10.80 -15.21 -11.59
C ALA A 52 -9.68 -14.45 -12.32
N SER A 53 -9.96 -14.12 -13.60
CA SER A 53 -9.17 -13.17 -14.38
C SER A 53 -10.07 -12.07 -14.90
N PHE A 54 -9.69 -10.83 -14.67
CA PHE A 54 -10.48 -9.64 -15.01
C PHE A 54 -9.81 -8.89 -16.15
N PRO A 55 -10.51 -8.74 -17.30
CA PRO A 55 -10.00 -7.95 -18.40
C PRO A 55 -9.98 -6.46 -18.04
N MET A 56 -8.91 -5.78 -18.44
CA MET A 56 -8.69 -4.34 -18.25
C MET A 56 -8.61 -3.63 -19.59
N ALA A 57 -8.67 -2.30 -19.61
CA ALA A 57 -8.49 -1.52 -20.83
C ALA A 57 -7.00 -1.39 -21.24
N SER A 58 -6.09 -1.47 -20.26
CA SER A 58 -4.63 -1.51 -20.45
C SER A 58 -3.97 -2.18 -19.25
N PRO A 59 -2.67 -2.55 -19.32
CA PRO A 59 -1.90 -2.94 -18.14
C PRO A 59 -2.08 -1.93 -17.01
N ALA A 60 -2.24 -2.42 -15.77
CA ALA A 60 -2.64 -1.61 -14.62
C ALA A 60 -1.56 -1.54 -13.54
N ALA A 61 -1.44 -0.37 -12.89
CA ALA A 61 -0.87 -0.29 -11.55
C ALA A 61 -1.94 -0.68 -10.53
N LEU A 62 -1.55 -1.41 -9.49
CA LEU A 62 -2.49 -1.88 -8.46
C LEU A 62 -2.24 -1.17 -7.14
N TYR A 63 -3.33 -0.76 -6.51
CA TYR A 63 -3.40 -0.23 -5.16
C TYR A 63 -4.43 -1.03 -4.37
N THR A 64 -4.35 -1.04 -3.05
CA THR A 64 -5.32 -1.75 -2.20
C THR A 64 -5.76 -0.90 -1.03
N THR A 65 -7.04 -0.86 -0.79
CA THR A 65 -7.68 -0.32 0.41
C THR A 65 -9.08 -0.91 0.54
N ASN A 66 -9.65 -0.92 1.76
CA ASN A 66 -11.02 -1.35 2.05
C ASN A 66 -11.40 -2.70 1.43
N GLY A 67 -10.52 -3.70 1.52
CA GLY A 67 -10.80 -5.05 1.02
C GLY A 67 -10.90 -5.18 -0.50
N ALA A 68 -10.41 -4.20 -1.27
CA ALA A 68 -10.49 -4.17 -2.73
C ALA A 68 -9.15 -3.82 -3.39
N ALA A 69 -8.96 -4.28 -4.63
CA ALA A 69 -7.86 -3.88 -5.50
C ALA A 69 -8.32 -2.81 -6.50
N PHE A 70 -7.62 -1.69 -6.55
CA PHE A 70 -7.84 -0.58 -7.47
C PHE A 70 -6.85 -0.68 -8.63
N ALA A 71 -7.36 -0.93 -9.83
CA ALA A 71 -6.59 -1.09 -11.05
C ALA A 71 -6.54 0.23 -11.82
N VAL A 72 -5.43 0.95 -11.71
CA VAL A 72 -5.19 2.25 -12.38
C VAL A 72 -4.58 1.99 -13.75
N GLN A 73 -5.33 2.29 -14.80
CA GLN A 73 -5.04 1.98 -16.19
C GLN A 73 -4.69 3.25 -16.97
N GLY A 74 -3.46 3.76 -16.78
CA GLY A 74 -3.05 5.05 -17.33
C GLY A 74 -3.21 5.14 -18.85
N ALA A 75 -2.79 4.13 -19.61
CA ALA A 75 -2.97 4.08 -21.06
C ALA A 75 -4.43 3.79 -21.48
N GLY A 76 -5.21 3.18 -20.60
CA GLY A 76 -6.64 2.89 -20.80
C GLY A 76 -7.56 4.04 -20.39
N ASN A 77 -7.03 5.11 -19.80
CA ASN A 77 -7.80 6.28 -19.33
C ASN A 77 -8.91 5.94 -18.34
N GLN A 78 -8.70 4.94 -17.51
CA GLN A 78 -9.69 4.52 -16.52
C GLN A 78 -9.09 3.89 -15.27
N VAL A 79 -9.92 3.84 -14.23
CA VAL A 79 -9.67 3.09 -13.00
C VAL A 79 -10.82 2.14 -12.76
N SER A 80 -10.53 0.89 -12.47
CA SER A 80 -11.49 -0.15 -12.13
C SER A 80 -11.25 -0.67 -10.72
N VAL A 81 -12.28 -1.20 -10.08
CA VAL A 81 -12.20 -1.78 -8.73
C VAL A 81 -12.57 -3.25 -8.78
N ILE A 82 -11.77 -4.08 -8.13
CA ILE A 82 -12.06 -5.50 -7.93
C ILE A 82 -12.24 -5.72 -6.44
N ARG A 83 -13.46 -6.08 -6.01
CA ARG A 83 -13.71 -6.50 -4.63
C ARG A 83 -12.88 -7.73 -4.32
N GLY A 84 -12.26 -7.75 -3.15
CA GLY A 84 -11.47 -8.90 -2.72
C GLY A 84 -12.32 -10.12 -2.39
N GLY A 85 -13.60 -9.94 -2.08
CA GLY A 85 -14.49 -10.99 -1.61
C GLY A 85 -14.10 -11.53 -0.23
N ILE A 86 -13.36 -10.74 0.54
CA ILE A 86 -13.04 -11.00 1.94
C ILE A 86 -13.44 -9.74 2.70
N ALA A 87 -14.53 -9.85 3.46
CA ALA A 87 -15.01 -8.79 4.33
C ALA A 87 -14.62 -9.09 5.77
N LEU A 88 -14.18 -8.08 6.49
CA LEU A 88 -13.83 -8.14 7.91
C LEU A 88 -14.76 -7.19 8.65
N ASP A 89 -15.44 -7.68 9.69
CA ASP A 89 -16.25 -6.88 10.58
C ASP A 89 -15.70 -6.96 12.00
N ASP A 90 -15.31 -5.82 12.56
CA ASP A 90 -14.67 -5.72 13.88
C ASP A 90 -15.73 -5.34 14.92
N HIS A 91 -16.04 -6.27 15.80
CA HIS A 91 -16.98 -6.09 16.93
C HIS A 91 -16.27 -5.62 18.22
N GLY A 92 -14.96 -5.37 18.17
CA GLY A 92 -14.15 -4.81 19.25
C GLY A 92 -13.59 -5.86 20.21
N ASP A 93 -14.25 -6.99 20.43
CA ASP A 93 -13.77 -8.14 21.21
C ASP A 93 -13.40 -9.33 20.31
N HIS A 94 -13.93 -9.40 19.11
CA HIS A 94 -13.58 -10.34 18.04
C HIS A 94 -13.85 -9.68 16.68
N GLY A 95 -13.26 -10.22 15.64
CA GLY A 95 -13.52 -9.84 14.24
C GLY A 95 -14.13 -11.00 13.50
N ASP A 96 -15.16 -10.74 12.72
CA ASP A 96 -15.77 -11.71 11.82
C ASP A 96 -15.15 -11.65 10.45
N ILE A 97 -15.16 -12.77 9.72
CA ILE A 97 -14.69 -12.86 8.35
C ILE A 97 -15.75 -13.52 7.47
N GLU A 98 -16.13 -12.83 6.41
CA GLU A 98 -16.96 -13.38 5.36
C GLU A 98 -16.14 -13.56 4.08
N ILE A 99 -16.27 -14.73 3.43
CA ILE A 99 -15.52 -15.09 2.24
C ILE A 99 -16.49 -15.37 1.09
N SER A 100 -16.35 -14.62 -0.01
CA SER A 100 -17.09 -14.79 -1.26
C SER A 100 -16.12 -14.73 -2.43
N ASP A 101 -16.58 -14.92 -3.66
CA ASP A 101 -15.73 -14.78 -4.85
C ASP A 101 -15.30 -13.33 -5.09
N PRO A 102 -14.10 -13.08 -5.66
CA PRO A 102 -13.71 -11.75 -6.08
C PRO A 102 -14.55 -11.27 -7.26
N GLU A 103 -14.91 -9.98 -7.29
CA GLU A 103 -15.84 -9.42 -8.26
C GLU A 103 -15.35 -8.10 -8.84
N LEU A 104 -15.41 -7.93 -10.16
CA LEU A 104 -15.18 -6.64 -10.82
C LEU A 104 -16.40 -5.73 -10.64
N VAL A 105 -16.21 -4.57 -10.05
CA VAL A 105 -17.26 -3.55 -9.90
C VAL A 105 -17.61 -2.95 -11.28
N GLU A 106 -18.90 -2.84 -11.60
CA GLU A 106 -19.34 -2.33 -12.90
C GLU A 106 -18.98 -0.85 -13.12
N ALA A 107 -19.04 -0.05 -12.05
CA ALA A 107 -18.72 1.37 -12.14
C ALA A 107 -17.22 1.58 -12.39
N VAL A 108 -16.89 2.37 -13.39
CA VAL A 108 -15.53 2.70 -13.80
C VAL A 108 -15.32 4.21 -13.75
N MET A 109 -14.25 4.66 -13.10
CA MET A 109 -13.83 6.06 -13.14
C MET A 109 -13.02 6.31 -14.40
N THR A 110 -13.42 7.29 -15.20
CA THR A 110 -12.74 7.64 -16.45
C THR A 110 -12.09 9.01 -16.36
N GLY A 111 -10.95 9.17 -17.03
CA GLY A 111 -10.21 10.43 -17.12
C GLY A 111 -8.88 10.24 -17.82
N GLU A 112 -8.30 11.31 -18.32
CA GLU A 112 -7.07 11.25 -19.11
C GLU A 112 -5.85 10.89 -18.27
N LYS A 113 -5.28 9.71 -18.51
CA LYS A 113 -4.04 9.25 -17.89
C LYS A 113 -4.07 9.24 -16.36
N PRO A 114 -4.99 8.48 -15.70
CA PRO A 114 -4.93 8.31 -14.25
C PRO A 114 -3.55 7.77 -13.84
N ALA A 115 -2.95 8.34 -12.82
CA ALA A 115 -1.58 7.99 -12.39
C ALA A 115 -1.46 7.73 -10.90
N HIS A 116 -1.71 8.74 -10.07
CA HIS A 116 -1.51 8.64 -8.63
C HIS A 116 -2.84 8.45 -7.90
N PHE A 117 -2.94 7.33 -7.18
CA PHE A 117 -4.00 7.04 -6.23
C PHE A 117 -3.44 7.23 -4.81
N VAL A 118 -3.99 8.15 -4.06
CA VAL A 118 -3.58 8.43 -2.67
C VAL A 118 -4.80 8.34 -1.77
N GLU A 119 -4.68 7.56 -0.69
CA GLU A 119 -5.70 7.47 0.35
C GLU A 119 -5.17 8.05 1.65
N HIS A 120 -5.96 8.91 2.29
CA HIS A 120 -5.68 9.47 3.60
C HIS A 120 -6.97 9.86 4.32
N GLY A 121 -7.08 9.46 5.59
CA GLY A 121 -8.22 9.84 6.44
C GLY A 121 -9.58 9.36 5.93
N GLY A 122 -9.65 8.20 5.28
CA GLY A 122 -10.87 7.60 4.74
C GLY A 122 -11.36 8.22 3.42
N LYS A 123 -10.59 9.15 2.85
CA LYS A 123 -10.84 9.73 1.52
C LYS A 123 -9.74 9.31 0.56
N ALA A 124 -10.08 9.13 -0.71
CA ALA A 124 -9.12 8.86 -1.78
C ALA A 124 -9.09 10.00 -2.80
N ALA A 125 -7.94 10.21 -3.39
CA ALA A 125 -7.72 11.10 -4.52
C ALA A 125 -7.13 10.32 -5.69
N MET A 126 -7.66 10.56 -6.89
CA MET A 126 -7.08 10.14 -8.16
C MET A 126 -6.64 11.36 -8.94
N PHE A 127 -5.36 11.43 -9.24
CA PHE A 127 -4.79 12.47 -10.10
C PHE A 127 -4.71 11.97 -11.54
N PHE A 128 -5.15 12.82 -12.49
CA PHE A 128 -5.14 12.53 -13.93
C PHE A 128 -4.06 13.35 -14.61
N ASP A 129 -2.93 12.72 -14.92
CA ASP A 129 -1.76 13.40 -15.53
C ASP A 129 -2.07 14.10 -16.85
N GLY A 130 -3.00 13.54 -17.64
CA GLY A 130 -3.33 14.06 -18.96
C GLY A 130 -4.16 15.35 -18.95
N SER A 131 -4.84 15.63 -17.84
CA SER A 131 -5.70 16.82 -17.71
C SER A 131 -5.35 17.73 -16.54
N GLY A 132 -4.65 17.21 -15.52
CA GLY A 132 -4.45 17.92 -14.24
C GLY A 132 -5.69 17.89 -13.33
N LEU A 133 -6.71 17.14 -13.69
CA LEU A 133 -7.90 16.99 -12.87
C LEU A 133 -7.64 16.05 -11.69
N ILE A 134 -8.41 16.25 -10.62
CA ILE A 134 -8.34 15.50 -9.39
C ILE A 134 -9.76 15.04 -9.06
N ASN A 135 -9.96 13.74 -8.88
CA ASN A 135 -11.21 13.23 -8.32
C ASN A 135 -10.99 12.84 -6.86
N LEU A 136 -11.79 13.43 -5.97
CA LEU A 136 -11.86 13.08 -4.55
C LEU A 136 -13.10 12.22 -4.31
N PHE A 137 -12.94 11.08 -3.68
CA PHE A 137 -14.03 10.11 -3.50
C PHE A 137 -13.82 9.23 -2.25
N SER A 138 -14.85 8.47 -1.87
CA SER A 138 -14.72 7.38 -0.89
C SER A 138 -14.34 6.09 -1.62
N ALA A 139 -13.15 5.56 -1.33
CA ALA A 139 -12.73 4.26 -1.84
C ALA A 139 -13.60 3.13 -1.29
N GLU A 140 -14.02 3.22 -0.02
CA GLU A 140 -14.91 2.28 0.64
C GLU A 140 -16.29 2.24 -0.05
N GLN A 141 -16.91 3.40 -0.28
CA GLN A 141 -18.21 3.45 -0.96
C GLN A 141 -18.13 2.85 -2.37
N TRP A 142 -17.08 3.17 -3.12
CA TRP A 142 -16.93 2.59 -4.45
C TRP A 142 -16.72 1.07 -4.40
N ALA A 143 -15.88 0.59 -3.49
CA ALA A 143 -15.63 -0.83 -3.34
C ALA A 143 -16.89 -1.59 -2.88
N ASN A 144 -17.63 -1.08 -1.87
CA ASN A 144 -18.73 -1.79 -1.25
C ASN A 144 -20.04 -1.62 -2.02
N ASP A 145 -20.40 -0.38 -2.36
CA ASP A 145 -21.72 -0.06 -2.97
C ASP A 145 -21.67 -0.07 -4.50
N GLY A 146 -20.47 -0.05 -5.10
CA GLY A 146 -20.30 0.06 -6.54
C GLY A 146 -20.66 1.43 -7.10
N THR A 147 -20.71 2.49 -6.26
CA THR A 147 -21.03 3.84 -6.68
C THR A 147 -19.84 4.77 -6.55
N ILE A 148 -19.68 5.66 -7.53
CA ILE A 148 -18.64 6.68 -7.54
C ILE A 148 -19.31 8.03 -7.30
N ASP A 149 -19.19 8.55 -6.08
CA ASP A 149 -19.53 9.94 -5.77
C ASP A 149 -18.21 10.71 -5.65
N ALA A 150 -17.79 11.33 -6.75
CA ALA A 150 -16.51 12.00 -6.83
C ALA A 150 -16.69 13.50 -6.98
N ARG A 151 -16.04 14.26 -6.09
CA ARG A 151 -15.85 15.71 -6.27
C ARG A 151 -14.62 15.95 -7.11
N GLN A 152 -14.76 16.71 -8.18
CA GLN A 152 -13.65 17.05 -9.06
C GLN A 152 -13.06 18.41 -8.71
N LEU A 153 -11.73 18.46 -8.64
CA LEU A 153 -10.93 19.68 -8.55
C LEU A 153 -10.01 19.78 -9.76
N ASP A 154 -9.45 20.96 -9.96
CA ASP A 154 -8.51 21.25 -11.04
C ASP A 154 -7.19 21.78 -10.46
N SER A 155 -6.07 21.13 -10.77
CA SER A 155 -4.74 21.61 -10.38
C SER A 155 -4.21 22.75 -11.28
N GLY A 156 -4.97 23.11 -12.31
CA GLY A 156 -4.69 24.20 -13.23
C GLY A 156 -3.89 23.82 -14.48
N THR A 157 -3.14 22.73 -14.45
CA THR A 157 -2.27 22.34 -15.58
C THR A 157 -2.02 20.84 -15.60
N ALA A 158 -2.12 20.23 -16.79
CA ALA A 158 -1.74 18.83 -17.01
C ALA A 158 -0.25 18.61 -16.68
N HIS A 159 0.06 17.64 -15.85
CA HIS A 159 1.43 17.26 -15.49
C HIS A 159 1.42 15.90 -14.79
N HIS A 160 2.58 15.29 -14.63
CA HIS A 160 2.71 14.12 -13.77
C HIS A 160 2.62 14.57 -12.31
N GLY A 161 1.41 14.54 -11.74
CA GLY A 161 1.07 15.19 -10.49
C GLY A 161 0.57 14.23 -9.41
N VAL A 162 0.30 14.79 -8.24
CA VAL A 162 -0.27 14.09 -7.09
C VAL A 162 -1.32 14.97 -6.41
N ALA A 163 -2.34 14.33 -5.85
CA ALA A 163 -3.29 14.96 -4.95
C ALA A 163 -3.42 14.13 -3.67
N ILE A 164 -3.45 14.78 -2.52
CA ILE A 164 -3.51 14.18 -1.20
C ILE A 164 -4.75 14.72 -0.50
N PRO A 165 -5.75 13.89 -0.19
CA PRO A 165 -6.91 14.33 0.58
C PRO A 165 -6.53 14.60 2.02
N TRP A 166 -7.07 15.69 2.61
CA TRP A 166 -6.80 16.07 4.00
C TRP A 166 -8.04 16.69 4.64
N GLY A 167 -8.94 15.87 5.17
CA GLY A 167 -10.21 16.36 5.69
C GLY A 167 -11.03 17.11 4.62
N ASP A 168 -11.27 18.40 4.81
CA ASP A 168 -11.96 19.25 3.83
C ASP A 168 -10.99 19.94 2.85
N TYR A 169 -9.70 19.74 3.03
CA TYR A 169 -8.65 20.28 2.19
C TYR A 169 -8.10 19.23 1.23
N THR A 170 -7.34 19.69 0.24
CA THR A 170 -6.60 18.84 -0.69
C THR A 170 -5.23 19.48 -0.93
N LEU A 171 -4.17 18.70 -0.77
CA LEU A 171 -2.87 19.16 -1.22
C LEU A 171 -2.62 18.65 -2.64
N THR A 172 -2.11 19.50 -3.52
CA THR A 172 -1.80 19.09 -4.91
C THR A 172 -0.47 19.64 -5.37
N SER A 173 0.21 18.86 -6.20
CA SER A 173 1.46 19.27 -6.83
C SER A 173 1.28 20.45 -7.77
N VAL A 174 2.29 21.32 -7.84
CA VAL A 174 2.33 22.48 -8.72
C VAL A 174 3.21 22.19 -9.92
N ALA A 175 2.62 22.27 -11.12
CA ALA A 175 3.33 22.11 -12.38
C ALA A 175 4.40 23.19 -12.59
N ASN A 176 5.43 22.88 -13.38
CA ASN A 176 6.33 23.92 -13.88
C ASN A 176 5.66 24.63 -15.06
N ALA A 177 5.39 25.93 -14.90
CA ALA A 177 4.68 26.72 -15.91
C ALA A 177 5.43 26.85 -17.25
N ASP A 178 6.76 26.68 -17.24
CA ASP A 178 7.58 26.81 -18.48
C ASP A 178 7.52 25.55 -19.35
N ASP A 179 7.35 24.38 -18.72
CA ASP A 179 7.35 23.09 -19.41
C ASP A 179 6.76 22.01 -18.48
N GLU A 180 5.67 21.36 -18.89
CA GLU A 180 5.01 20.28 -18.16
C GLU A 180 5.91 19.06 -17.89
N LYS A 181 6.98 18.89 -18.66
CA LYS A 181 7.98 17.82 -18.52
C LYS A 181 9.07 18.15 -17.51
N LYS A 182 9.17 19.41 -17.10
CA LYS A 182 10.10 19.80 -16.05
C LYS A 182 9.59 19.37 -14.67
N PRO A 183 10.49 19.20 -13.72
CA PRO A 183 10.13 18.86 -12.35
C PRO A 183 9.10 19.83 -11.75
N ARG A 184 8.21 19.29 -10.93
CA ARG A 184 7.21 20.04 -10.15
C ARG A 184 7.88 20.98 -9.16
N LEU A 185 7.19 22.07 -8.83
CA LEU A 185 7.74 23.17 -8.04
C LEU A 185 7.44 23.05 -6.53
N GLY A 186 6.34 22.39 -6.17
CA GLY A 186 5.90 22.32 -4.77
C GLY A 186 4.51 21.76 -4.62
N LEU A 187 3.92 22.04 -3.46
CA LEU A 187 2.53 21.72 -3.11
C LEU A 187 1.73 22.99 -2.84
N ASN A 188 0.52 23.04 -3.36
CA ASN A 188 -0.53 23.93 -2.93
C ASN A 188 -1.47 23.24 -1.96
N VAL A 189 -2.04 23.97 -1.03
CA VAL A 189 -3.19 23.58 -0.24
C VAL A 189 -4.43 24.18 -0.89
N LEU A 190 -5.41 23.37 -1.21
CA LEU A 190 -6.72 23.78 -1.72
C LEU A 190 -7.76 23.64 -0.63
N ASP A 191 -8.70 24.58 -0.57
CA ASP A 191 -9.88 24.48 0.29
C ASP A 191 -10.98 23.58 -0.34
N VAL A 192 -12.14 23.56 0.33
CA VAL A 192 -13.30 22.79 -0.15
C VAL A 192 -13.79 23.24 -1.53
N ASP A 193 -13.61 24.49 -1.93
CA ASP A 193 -14.05 25.02 -3.22
C ASP A 193 -12.95 24.86 -4.30
N GLY A 194 -11.75 24.40 -3.93
CA GLY A 194 -10.60 24.20 -4.81
C GLY A 194 -9.74 25.47 -4.95
N GLU A 195 -9.98 26.48 -4.12
CA GLU A 195 -9.18 27.70 -4.13
C GLU A 195 -7.88 27.50 -3.34
N VAL A 196 -6.79 28.05 -3.87
CA VAL A 196 -5.46 27.93 -3.24
C VAL A 196 -5.40 28.75 -1.95
N LEU A 197 -5.04 28.13 -0.86
CA LEU A 197 -4.81 28.75 0.42
C LEU A 197 -3.32 29.07 0.64
N GLY A 198 -3.03 30.32 0.93
CA GLY A 198 -1.67 30.78 1.24
C GLY A 198 -0.71 30.71 0.05
N GLU A 199 0.56 30.42 0.32
CA GLU A 199 1.63 30.35 -0.66
C GLU A 199 1.96 28.88 -0.99
N THR A 200 2.51 28.66 -2.18
CA THR A 200 3.05 27.34 -2.56
C THR A 200 4.17 26.93 -1.61
N HIS A 201 4.04 25.73 -1.04
CA HIS A 201 5.10 25.11 -0.28
C HIS A 201 6.17 24.57 -1.22
N ALA A 202 7.34 25.22 -1.26
CA ALA A 202 8.42 24.89 -2.17
C ALA A 202 8.93 23.47 -1.96
N CYS A 203 8.93 22.68 -3.05
CA CYS A 203 9.40 21.30 -3.10
C CYS A 203 10.00 21.05 -4.49
N PRO A 204 11.21 21.56 -4.75
CA PRO A 204 11.85 21.38 -6.05
C PRO A 204 12.02 19.89 -6.35
N ASP A 205 11.82 19.50 -7.61
CA ASP A 205 11.88 18.11 -8.05
C ASP A 205 10.93 17.16 -7.27
N LEU A 206 9.76 17.64 -6.85
CA LEU A 206 8.77 16.87 -6.11
C LEU A 206 8.53 15.51 -6.77
N HIS A 207 8.68 14.44 -6.00
CA HIS A 207 8.45 13.09 -6.47
C HIS A 207 8.20 12.11 -5.32
N GLY A 208 7.07 11.41 -5.37
CA GLY A 208 6.67 10.42 -4.39
C GLY A 208 6.09 11.01 -3.12
N GLU A 209 5.16 10.28 -2.58
CA GLU A 209 4.45 10.56 -1.33
C GLU A 209 4.17 9.26 -0.58
N ALA A 210 3.91 9.34 0.71
CA ALA A 210 3.36 8.24 1.51
C ALA A 210 2.62 8.78 2.72
N THR A 211 1.66 7.97 3.18
CA THR A 211 0.92 8.17 4.43
C THR A 211 1.45 7.21 5.49
N SER A 212 1.63 7.68 6.72
CA SER A 212 1.94 6.83 7.87
C SER A 212 1.28 7.41 9.12
N GLY A 213 0.37 6.66 9.72
CA GLY A 213 -0.48 7.17 10.79
C GLY A 213 -1.23 8.43 10.35
N ASN A 214 -1.02 9.53 11.08
CA ASN A 214 -1.63 10.83 10.80
C ASN A 214 -0.72 11.80 10.00
N LEU A 215 0.39 11.29 9.48
CA LEU A 215 1.35 12.07 8.72
C LEU A 215 1.33 11.71 7.25
N VAL A 216 1.61 12.69 6.41
CA VAL A 216 1.96 12.46 5.01
C VAL A 216 3.33 13.10 4.76
N ILE A 217 4.17 12.39 4.03
CA ILE A 217 5.42 12.95 3.51
C ILE A 217 5.39 13.08 2.01
N VAL A 218 6.08 14.08 1.48
CA VAL A 218 6.28 14.29 0.05
C VAL A 218 7.76 14.54 -0.22
N GLY A 219 8.34 13.80 -1.14
CA GLY A 219 9.75 13.90 -1.49
C GLY A 219 10.05 15.13 -2.34
N CYS A 220 11.12 15.83 -2.00
CA CYS A 220 11.67 16.96 -2.74
C CYS A 220 13.13 16.68 -3.10
N GLY A 221 13.70 17.46 -4.00
CA GLY A 221 15.12 17.36 -4.33
C GLY A 221 16.06 17.72 -3.17
N ASP A 222 15.56 18.52 -2.23
CA ASP A 222 16.32 19.12 -1.12
C ASP A 222 15.82 18.71 0.28
N GLY A 223 14.96 17.70 0.38
CA GLY A 223 14.38 17.23 1.64
C GLY A 223 13.00 16.65 1.45
N LEU A 224 12.18 16.74 2.50
CA LEU A 224 10.78 16.29 2.52
C LEU A 224 9.87 17.44 2.93
N LEU A 225 8.64 17.46 2.42
CA LEU A 225 7.54 18.15 3.09
C LEU A 225 6.83 17.15 4.00
N ILE A 226 6.59 17.57 5.23
CA ILE A 226 5.80 16.84 6.23
C ILE A 226 4.47 17.54 6.37
N VAL A 227 3.38 16.82 6.11
CA VAL A 227 2.01 17.30 6.32
C VAL A 227 1.47 16.68 7.58
N SER A 228 0.94 17.53 8.48
CA SER A 228 0.43 17.15 9.81
C SER A 228 -0.74 18.02 10.23
N GLY A 229 -1.35 17.71 11.38
CA GLY A 229 -2.47 18.45 11.94
C GLY A 229 -3.79 17.70 11.85
N SER A 230 -4.85 18.25 12.46
CA SER A 230 -6.20 17.63 12.49
C SER A 230 -7.29 18.49 11.84
N GLY A 231 -6.93 19.66 11.32
CA GLY A 231 -7.81 20.58 10.60
C GLY A 231 -7.12 21.05 9.34
N GLU A 232 -6.91 22.36 9.19
CA GLU A 232 -6.08 22.88 8.12
C GLU A 232 -4.69 22.24 8.15
N PRO A 233 -4.18 21.71 7.01
CA PRO A 233 -2.91 21.00 6.99
C PRO A 233 -1.75 21.92 7.30
N GLN A 234 -0.88 21.48 8.21
CA GLN A 234 0.37 22.14 8.53
C GLN A 234 1.48 21.50 7.72
N VAL A 235 2.11 22.26 6.84
CA VAL A 235 3.19 21.78 5.98
C VAL A 235 4.52 22.34 6.47
N THR A 236 5.44 21.46 6.81
CA THR A 236 6.79 21.83 7.27
C THR A 236 7.85 21.17 6.41
N LYS A 237 9.02 21.80 6.29
CA LYS A 237 10.15 21.27 5.53
C LYS A 237 11.11 20.54 6.47
N LEU A 238 11.49 19.32 6.08
CA LEU A 238 12.53 18.53 6.71
C LEU A 238 13.67 18.35 5.69
N ALA A 239 14.79 19.06 5.89
CA ALA A 239 15.94 18.98 5.00
C ALA A 239 16.66 17.62 5.13
N TYR A 240 17.44 17.24 4.09
CA TYR A 240 18.28 16.01 4.14
C TYR A 240 19.59 16.23 4.91
N ASP A 241 19.49 16.93 6.05
CA ASP A 241 20.68 17.21 6.88
C ASP A 241 21.32 15.92 7.37
N GLY A 242 22.65 15.85 7.22
CA GLY A 242 23.43 14.68 7.65
C GLY A 242 23.40 13.50 6.68
N LEU A 243 22.63 13.56 5.60
CA LEU A 243 22.64 12.53 4.55
C LEU A 243 23.68 12.86 3.47
N PRO A 244 24.24 11.84 2.78
CA PRO A 244 25.07 12.06 1.59
C PRO A 244 24.22 12.66 0.46
N ASP A 245 24.89 13.18 -0.58
CA ASP A 245 24.20 13.69 -1.77
C ASP A 245 23.25 12.64 -2.35
N GLY A 246 22.01 13.02 -2.54
CA GLY A 246 20.94 12.13 -3.01
C GLY A 246 19.58 12.63 -2.65
N ARG A 247 18.57 11.86 -3.02
CA ARG A 247 17.17 12.10 -2.67
C ARG A 247 16.37 10.80 -2.62
N ALA A 248 15.25 10.86 -1.93
CA ALA A 248 14.24 9.81 -1.96
C ALA A 248 13.09 10.21 -2.91
N THR A 249 12.57 9.25 -3.66
CA THR A 249 11.55 9.46 -4.70
C THR A 249 10.41 8.46 -4.63
N THR A 250 10.49 7.48 -3.76
CA THR A 250 9.46 6.47 -3.50
C THR A 250 9.43 6.22 -2.02
N PHE A 251 8.25 6.28 -1.45
CA PHE A 251 8.06 6.10 -0.02
C PHE A 251 6.94 5.11 0.25
N LEU A 252 7.03 4.43 1.37
CA LEU A 252 5.98 3.59 1.92
C LEU A 252 5.79 3.94 3.39
N GLY A 253 4.55 3.88 3.83
CA GLY A 253 4.12 3.97 5.21
C GLY A 253 2.92 3.05 5.41
N GLY A 254 2.22 3.20 6.50
CA GLY A 254 1.03 2.40 6.77
C GLY A 254 0.24 2.89 7.98
N VAL A 255 -1.01 2.50 8.03
CA VAL A 255 -1.87 2.70 9.20
C VAL A 255 -1.25 1.95 10.39
N GLY A 256 -1.05 2.63 11.51
CA GLY A 256 -0.39 2.05 12.68
C GLY A 256 1.14 2.09 12.67
N MET A 257 1.76 2.58 11.60
CA MET A 257 3.19 2.86 11.55
C MET A 257 3.49 4.30 12.04
N GLN A 258 4.70 4.50 12.58
CA GLN A 258 5.20 5.81 13.00
C GLN A 258 6.42 6.25 12.18
N TYR A 259 6.79 5.47 11.19
CA TYR A 259 7.93 5.72 10.32
C TYR A 259 7.53 5.58 8.85
N PHE A 260 8.40 6.07 7.99
CA PHE A 260 8.33 5.84 6.55
C PHE A 260 9.59 5.11 6.08
N LEU A 261 9.44 4.29 5.06
CA LEU A 261 10.54 3.66 4.36
C LEU A 261 10.65 4.27 2.97
N GLY A 262 11.80 4.83 2.64
CA GLY A 262 12.07 5.42 1.33
C GLY A 262 13.25 4.77 0.62
N ASN A 263 13.30 4.93 -0.71
CA ASN A 263 14.54 4.68 -1.44
C ASN A 263 15.55 5.81 -1.17
N TYR A 264 16.85 5.49 -1.24
CA TYR A 264 17.89 6.52 -1.24
C TYR A 264 19.08 6.06 -2.08
N GLY A 265 19.30 6.72 -3.20
CA GLY A 265 20.26 6.22 -4.19
C GLY A 265 19.85 4.86 -4.78
N ALA A 266 20.82 4.12 -5.31
CA ALA A 266 20.57 2.85 -5.98
C ALA A 266 20.57 1.66 -4.99
N ASP A 267 21.46 1.70 -4.00
CA ASP A 267 21.83 0.60 -3.11
C ASP A 267 21.54 0.88 -1.63
N LYS A 268 20.61 1.80 -1.35
CA LYS A 268 20.18 2.13 0.02
C LYS A 268 18.67 2.25 0.11
N VAL A 269 18.18 2.07 1.32
CA VAL A 269 16.88 2.58 1.76
C VAL A 269 17.09 3.52 2.93
N VAL A 270 16.11 4.39 3.16
CA VAL A 270 16.11 5.34 4.28
C VAL A 270 14.87 5.09 5.15
N LEU A 271 15.10 4.89 6.44
CA LEU A 271 14.07 4.93 7.47
C LEU A 271 13.93 6.39 7.91
N ILE A 272 12.68 6.86 7.97
CA ILE A 272 12.36 8.26 8.25
C ILE A 272 11.36 8.29 9.39
N ASP A 273 11.74 8.88 10.51
CA ASP A 273 10.85 9.21 11.62
C ASP A 273 10.93 10.71 11.89
N PRO A 274 9.95 11.49 11.42
CA PRO A 274 9.97 12.94 11.58
C PRO A 274 9.92 13.44 13.03
N ALA A 275 9.57 12.58 14.00
CA ALA A 275 9.50 12.92 15.41
C ALA A 275 10.83 12.80 16.14
N GLU A 276 11.80 12.10 15.55
CA GLU A 276 13.11 11.87 16.16
C GLU A 276 14.07 13.06 15.93
N ALA A 277 15.02 13.23 16.84
CA ALA A 277 16.05 14.27 16.74
C ALA A 277 16.99 14.02 15.53
N GLU A 278 17.20 12.76 15.18
CA GLU A 278 17.91 12.31 13.98
C GLU A 278 16.87 11.57 13.10
N PRO A 279 16.12 12.30 12.25
CA PRO A 279 14.94 11.75 11.59
C PRO A 279 15.25 10.75 10.49
N TYR A 280 16.51 10.61 10.10
CA TYR A 280 16.93 9.76 9.00
C TYR A 280 17.91 8.68 9.44
N ARG A 281 17.66 7.44 9.02
CA ARG A 281 18.62 6.35 9.13
C ARG A 281 18.78 5.66 7.78
N LEU A 282 19.97 5.72 7.21
CA LEU A 282 20.30 4.98 5.99
C LEU A 282 20.62 3.52 6.31
N VAL A 283 20.15 2.64 5.44
CA VAL A 283 20.45 1.20 5.45
C VAL A 283 21.09 0.83 4.13
N ASP A 284 22.33 0.33 4.18
CA ASP A 284 23.04 -0.18 3.01
C ASP A 284 22.45 -1.52 2.59
N LEU A 285 22.29 -1.71 1.28
CA LEU A 285 21.82 -2.96 0.70
C LEU A 285 22.98 -3.74 0.09
N PRO A 286 22.88 -5.09 0.01
CA PRO A 286 23.92 -5.90 -0.60
C PRO A 286 24.19 -5.56 -2.07
N THR A 287 23.14 -5.22 -2.81
CA THR A 287 23.17 -4.78 -4.21
C THR A 287 22.05 -3.78 -4.47
N ARG A 288 21.87 -3.33 -5.73
CA ARG A 288 20.83 -2.36 -6.09
C ARG A 288 19.44 -2.88 -5.75
N ARG A 289 18.63 -2.00 -5.20
CA ARG A 289 17.21 -2.25 -4.92
C ARG A 289 16.40 -2.38 -6.20
N VAL A 290 15.53 -3.39 -6.25
CA VAL A 290 14.50 -3.56 -7.29
C VAL A 290 13.15 -3.07 -6.77
N HIS A 291 12.73 -3.59 -5.60
CA HIS A 291 11.45 -3.24 -4.97
C HIS A 291 11.57 -3.35 -3.45
N PHE A 292 10.64 -2.71 -2.73
CA PHE A 292 10.52 -2.87 -1.28
C PHE A 292 9.05 -2.76 -0.85
N ALA A 293 8.73 -3.35 0.29
CA ALA A 293 7.41 -3.34 0.91
C ALA A 293 7.56 -3.27 2.43
N VAL A 294 6.62 -2.63 3.10
CA VAL A 294 6.46 -2.68 4.56
C VAL A 294 5.52 -3.82 4.94
N ASP A 295 5.66 -4.34 6.16
CA ASP A 295 4.73 -5.35 6.68
C ASP A 295 3.58 -4.64 7.43
N PRO A 296 2.35 -4.68 6.91
CA PRO A 296 1.23 -3.97 7.54
C PRO A 296 0.78 -4.60 8.86
N ILE A 297 1.12 -5.87 9.09
CA ILE A 297 0.75 -6.61 10.30
C ILE A 297 1.88 -6.55 11.34
N ARG A 298 3.12 -6.61 10.87
CA ARG A 298 4.34 -6.60 11.69
C ARG A 298 5.20 -5.39 11.33
N PRO A 299 4.83 -4.16 11.78
CA PRO A 299 5.49 -2.91 11.37
C PRO A 299 6.97 -2.82 11.76
N LYS A 300 7.47 -3.77 12.56
CA LYS A 300 8.88 -3.96 12.83
C LYS A 300 9.68 -4.41 11.60
N PHE A 301 9.04 -4.99 10.58
CA PHE A 301 9.71 -5.56 9.43
C PHE A 301 9.35 -4.87 8.13
N ALA A 302 10.32 -4.84 7.23
CA ALA A 302 10.15 -4.49 5.84
C ALA A 302 10.92 -5.50 4.97
N TYR A 303 10.52 -5.60 3.71
CA TYR A 303 11.11 -6.54 2.75
C TYR A 303 11.66 -5.80 1.55
N ILE A 304 12.89 -6.13 1.14
CA ILE A 304 13.59 -5.46 0.06
C ILE A 304 14.08 -6.52 -0.92
N PHE A 305 13.63 -6.44 -2.16
CA PHE A 305 14.12 -7.28 -3.24
C PHE A 305 15.26 -6.55 -3.96
N THR A 306 16.38 -7.25 -4.13
CA THR A 306 17.61 -6.73 -4.74
C THR A 306 17.91 -7.39 -6.07
N GLU A 307 18.72 -6.74 -6.92
CA GLU A 307 18.96 -7.19 -8.31
C GLU A 307 19.71 -8.53 -8.42
N ASP A 308 20.33 -9.00 -7.34
CA ASP A 308 20.93 -10.33 -7.23
C ASP A 308 19.89 -11.45 -7.03
N GLY A 309 18.60 -11.14 -7.15
CA GLY A 309 17.50 -12.10 -7.03
C GLY A 309 17.12 -12.46 -5.59
N LYS A 310 17.54 -11.65 -4.60
CA LYS A 310 17.28 -11.94 -3.19
C LYS A 310 16.20 -11.08 -2.60
N LEU A 311 15.40 -11.70 -1.73
CA LEU A 311 14.54 -11.04 -0.77
C LEU A 311 15.27 -10.87 0.55
N ASN A 312 15.32 -9.65 1.07
CA ASN A 312 15.98 -9.29 2.33
C ASN A 312 14.93 -8.80 3.32
N GLN A 313 14.95 -9.32 4.55
CA GLN A 313 14.11 -8.83 5.65
C GLN A 313 14.91 -7.80 6.45
N LEU A 314 14.37 -6.59 6.52
CA LEU A 314 14.90 -5.49 7.32
C LEU A 314 14.16 -5.41 8.66
N ASP A 315 14.87 -5.43 9.76
CA ASP A 315 14.38 -5.00 11.07
C ASP A 315 14.51 -3.47 11.15
N VAL A 316 13.39 -2.77 11.11
CA VAL A 316 13.36 -1.29 11.04
C VAL A 316 13.82 -0.64 12.35
N LEU A 317 13.73 -1.34 13.48
CA LEU A 317 14.17 -0.80 14.77
C LEU A 317 15.70 -0.80 14.89
N SER A 318 16.35 -1.87 14.46
CA SER A 318 17.83 -1.95 14.43
C SER A 318 18.42 -1.32 13.18
N GLY A 319 17.67 -1.26 12.07
CA GLY A 319 18.17 -0.85 10.75
C GLY A 319 19.06 -1.91 10.10
N GLU A 320 18.95 -3.18 10.51
CA GLU A 320 19.76 -4.27 10.02
C GLU A 320 18.97 -5.24 9.13
N ILE A 321 19.60 -5.77 8.08
CA ILE A 321 19.09 -6.91 7.34
C ILE A 321 19.31 -8.15 8.19
N VAL A 322 18.22 -8.74 8.67
CA VAL A 322 18.24 -9.87 9.59
C VAL A 322 18.15 -11.22 8.90
N GLN A 323 17.59 -11.26 7.71
CA GLN A 323 17.47 -12.46 6.88
C GLN A 323 17.60 -12.12 5.39
N SER A 324 18.08 -13.08 4.60
CA SER A 324 18.23 -12.99 3.15
C SER A 324 17.94 -14.34 2.50
N LEU A 325 17.15 -14.36 1.44
CA LEU A 325 16.77 -15.58 0.70
C LEU A 325 16.92 -15.34 -0.80
N ALA A 326 17.61 -16.23 -1.51
CA ALA A 326 17.60 -16.24 -2.97
C ALA A 326 16.22 -16.77 -3.45
N VAL A 327 15.51 -15.97 -4.25
CA VAL A 327 14.15 -16.26 -4.68
C VAL A 327 14.10 -16.45 -6.19
N THR A 328 14.77 -15.59 -6.96
CA THR A 328 14.79 -15.64 -8.42
C THR A 328 16.22 -15.65 -8.96
N GLU A 329 16.37 -15.86 -10.27
CA GLU A 329 17.57 -15.44 -10.96
C GLU A 329 17.73 -13.90 -10.88
N PRO A 330 18.95 -13.36 -11.05
CA PRO A 330 19.19 -11.93 -10.98
C PRO A 330 18.37 -11.11 -11.98
N TYR A 331 17.92 -9.93 -11.54
CA TYR A 331 17.21 -8.95 -12.36
C TYR A 331 18.01 -7.66 -12.48
N SER A 332 18.47 -7.33 -13.68
CA SER A 332 19.21 -6.07 -13.89
C SER A 332 18.31 -4.84 -13.73
N MET A 333 18.83 -3.84 -13.03
CA MET A 333 18.24 -2.50 -12.96
C MET A 333 18.76 -1.57 -14.06
N ASP A 334 19.64 -2.06 -14.93
CA ASP A 334 20.14 -1.32 -16.08
C ASP A 334 19.18 -1.41 -17.28
N GLY A 335 19.31 -0.49 -18.21
CA GLY A 335 18.53 -0.46 -19.44
C GLY A 335 17.16 0.19 -19.27
N ASP A 336 16.15 -0.37 -19.95
CA ASP A 336 14.79 0.18 -19.97
C ASP A 336 14.11 0.02 -18.59
N TRP A 337 13.78 1.13 -17.96
CA TRP A 337 13.11 1.17 -16.67
C TRP A 337 11.66 0.62 -16.72
N SER A 338 11.05 0.59 -17.91
CA SER A 338 9.67 0.09 -18.09
C SER A 338 9.57 -1.43 -18.11
N LEU A 339 10.68 -2.15 -18.25
CA LEU A 339 10.68 -3.61 -18.21
C LEU A 339 10.17 -4.14 -16.87
N PRO A 340 9.38 -5.23 -16.87
CA PRO A 340 8.85 -5.80 -15.64
C PRO A 340 9.98 -6.37 -14.78
N ARG A 341 9.89 -6.12 -13.48
CA ARG A 341 10.81 -6.62 -12.46
C ARG A 341 10.00 -7.11 -11.26
N PRO A 342 10.57 -7.98 -10.41
CA PRO A 342 9.86 -8.48 -9.23
C PRO A 342 9.26 -7.38 -8.36
N ARG A 343 8.04 -7.64 -7.89
CA ARG A 343 7.29 -6.83 -6.93
C ARG A 343 6.92 -7.69 -5.72
N ILE A 344 6.74 -7.05 -4.59
CA ILE A 344 6.46 -7.68 -3.30
C ILE A 344 5.05 -7.30 -2.86
N ALA A 345 4.30 -8.28 -2.36
CA ALA A 345 3.12 -8.07 -1.52
C ALA A 345 3.28 -8.89 -0.23
N VAL A 346 2.76 -8.36 0.88
CA VAL A 346 2.71 -9.05 2.17
C VAL A 346 1.27 -9.46 2.44
N ALA A 347 1.05 -10.75 2.68
CA ALA A 347 -0.28 -11.35 2.84
C ALA A 347 -0.27 -12.29 4.05
N GLY A 348 -0.78 -11.85 5.18
CA GLY A 348 -0.75 -12.65 6.41
C GLY A 348 0.68 -13.02 6.80
N ASP A 349 0.99 -14.30 6.86
CA ASP A 349 2.29 -14.85 7.20
C ASP A 349 3.18 -15.15 5.98
N VAL A 350 2.83 -14.61 4.81
CA VAL A 350 3.52 -14.86 3.54
C VAL A 350 3.98 -13.55 2.91
N VAL A 351 5.22 -13.55 2.40
CA VAL A 351 5.69 -12.58 1.42
C VAL A 351 5.56 -13.19 0.04
N ALA A 352 4.79 -12.57 -0.83
CA ALA A 352 4.62 -12.95 -2.23
C ALA A 352 5.52 -12.10 -3.12
N VAL A 353 6.29 -12.73 -4.01
CA VAL A 353 7.23 -12.06 -4.92
C VAL A 353 6.93 -12.49 -6.35
N THR A 354 6.59 -11.54 -7.23
CA THR A 354 6.40 -11.83 -8.65
C THR A 354 7.73 -12.12 -9.34
N ASP A 355 7.74 -13.10 -10.25
CA ASP A 355 8.84 -13.38 -11.18
C ASP A 355 8.33 -13.29 -12.63
N PRO A 356 8.40 -12.10 -13.25
CA PRO A 356 7.96 -11.90 -14.63
C PRO A 356 8.65 -12.78 -15.66
N ASN A 357 9.92 -13.15 -15.43
CA ASN A 357 10.70 -13.95 -16.35
C ASN A 357 10.28 -15.43 -16.34
N GLN A 358 9.82 -15.93 -15.19
CA GLN A 358 9.39 -17.32 -15.04
C GLN A 358 7.85 -17.46 -15.10
N GLY A 359 7.11 -16.36 -15.12
CA GLY A 359 5.65 -16.38 -15.11
C GLY A 359 5.08 -17.02 -13.85
N GLN A 360 5.56 -16.60 -12.68
CA GLN A 360 5.13 -17.15 -11.40
C GLN A 360 5.18 -16.14 -10.25
N VAL A 361 4.56 -16.49 -9.14
CA VAL A 361 4.64 -15.77 -7.86
C VAL A 361 5.23 -16.73 -6.83
N HIS A 362 6.38 -16.38 -6.27
CA HIS A 362 7.01 -17.11 -5.18
C HIS A 362 6.34 -16.79 -3.85
N LEU A 363 6.18 -17.79 -2.99
CA LEU A 363 5.60 -17.66 -1.65
C LEU A 363 6.67 -17.96 -0.61
N ILE A 364 6.93 -16.98 0.25
CA ILE A 364 7.94 -17.07 1.30
C ILE A 364 7.24 -16.97 2.66
N ASP A 365 7.36 -18.02 3.49
CA ASP A 365 6.90 -18.01 4.87
C ASP A 365 7.75 -17.04 5.72
N ILE A 366 7.09 -16.11 6.39
CA ILE A 366 7.77 -15.02 7.13
C ILE A 366 8.49 -15.54 8.35
N ALA A 367 7.96 -16.56 9.04
CA ALA A 367 8.53 -17.05 10.29
C ALA A 367 9.82 -17.83 10.07
N SER A 368 9.85 -18.72 9.07
CA SER A 368 11.03 -19.52 8.73
C SER A 368 11.94 -18.81 7.73
N PHE A 369 11.46 -17.82 7.04
CA PHE A 369 12.06 -17.10 5.91
C PHE A 369 12.56 -18.06 4.82
N THR A 370 11.70 -19.01 4.44
CA THR A 370 11.95 -20.01 3.39
C THR A 370 10.84 -19.99 2.36
N GLU A 371 11.18 -20.31 1.13
CA GLU A 371 10.18 -20.49 0.08
C GLU A 371 9.37 -21.75 0.35
N THR A 372 8.04 -21.61 0.36
CA THR A 372 7.09 -22.72 0.57
C THR A 372 6.49 -23.23 -0.73
N GLY A 373 6.60 -22.45 -1.81
CA GLY A 373 6.11 -22.80 -3.12
C GLY A 373 6.13 -21.64 -4.09
N ALA A 374 5.73 -21.92 -5.32
CA ALA A 374 5.51 -20.92 -6.36
C ALA A 374 4.20 -21.20 -7.10
N ILE A 375 3.44 -20.16 -7.38
CA ILE A 375 2.16 -20.23 -8.09
C ILE A 375 2.42 -19.82 -9.54
N PRO A 376 2.17 -20.68 -10.54
CA PRO A 376 2.24 -20.31 -11.95
C PRO A 376 1.18 -19.24 -12.28
N VAL A 377 1.60 -18.16 -12.94
CA VAL A 377 0.73 -17.07 -13.41
C VAL A 377 1.03 -16.85 -14.89
N ALA A 378 0.01 -16.94 -15.72
CA ALA A 378 0.20 -16.79 -17.17
C ALA A 378 0.68 -15.37 -17.51
N GLY A 379 1.61 -15.24 -18.47
CA GLY A 379 2.14 -13.97 -18.94
C GLY A 379 3.34 -13.48 -18.16
N ALA A 380 3.41 -12.17 -17.90
CA ALA A 380 4.48 -11.52 -17.15
C ALA A 380 3.90 -10.89 -15.88
N PRO A 381 3.74 -11.65 -14.78
CA PRO A 381 3.21 -11.13 -13.53
C PRO A 381 4.08 -9.98 -13.02
N TYR A 382 3.44 -8.84 -12.72
CA TYR A 382 4.19 -7.62 -12.40
C TYR A 382 3.65 -6.95 -11.13
N ASN A 383 2.72 -6.00 -11.26
CA ASN A 383 2.16 -5.37 -10.06
C ASN A 383 1.35 -6.39 -9.26
N ILE A 384 1.56 -6.41 -7.96
CA ILE A 384 0.91 -7.34 -7.05
C ILE A 384 0.46 -6.60 -5.79
N VAL A 385 -0.74 -6.89 -5.35
CA VAL A 385 -1.27 -6.47 -4.05
C VAL A 385 -1.96 -7.64 -3.36
N ALA A 386 -2.11 -7.54 -2.04
CA ALA A 386 -2.79 -8.53 -1.22
C ALA A 386 -4.02 -7.93 -0.54
N VAL A 387 -5.09 -8.69 -0.49
CA VAL A 387 -6.33 -8.36 0.21
C VAL A 387 -6.70 -9.54 1.10
N GLY A 388 -7.05 -9.28 2.35
CA GLY A 388 -7.45 -10.32 3.27
C GLY A 388 -7.27 -9.94 4.73
N GLY A 389 -7.43 -10.91 5.59
CA GLY A 389 -7.28 -10.79 7.03
C GLY A 389 -7.64 -12.07 7.76
N SER A 390 -7.87 -11.96 9.06
CA SER A 390 -8.23 -13.06 9.94
C SER A 390 -9.43 -12.69 10.79
N GLY A 391 -10.34 -13.63 11.01
CA GLY A 391 -11.54 -13.43 11.80
C GLY A 391 -12.20 -14.74 12.19
N ALA A 392 -13.25 -14.65 13.03
CA ALA A 392 -14.12 -15.77 13.34
C ALA A 392 -15.13 -16.01 12.21
N VAL A 393 -15.50 -17.26 11.99
CA VAL A 393 -16.59 -17.64 11.08
C VAL A 393 -17.76 -18.11 11.94
N HIS A 394 -18.93 -17.53 11.78
CA HIS A 394 -20.18 -17.85 12.49
C HIS A 394 -21.14 -18.66 11.65
#